data_920ac16c1b59a04ecfdfbd989e016522
#
_entry.id   920ac16c1b59a04ecfdfbd989e016522
#
_cell.length_a   1.000
_cell.length_b   1.000
_cell.length_c   1.000
_cell.angle_alpha   90.00
_cell.angle_beta   90.00
_cell.angle_gamma   90.00
#
_symmetry.space_group_name_H-M   'P 1'
#
loop_
_entity.id
_entity.type
_entity.pdbx_description
1 polymer ?
#
loop_
_entity_poly.entity_id
_entity_poly.type
_entity_poly.pdbx_seq_one_letter_code
_entity_poly.pdbx_strand_id
1 'polypeptide(L)'
;MVADAGMLSAANLLALEDAGFRFIVGSKSSKAPYDLADHLQRHGNAFDDGQTLETTRTMGTGKKARDRRVVWQWSFKRYRHDIQAINAMVERAQAVAAGKRALKKDRFVRITDAAPAVDWDLVKRAQNLAGLKGYVTNIDADVLAGDHVVTAYHDLYQVERSFRMTKTDLAARPVFHRLRDSIEAHLTIVFAALAVSREAQARTGLSINKIVKTLRPLRTATITLGRQQITAEPRIPTAARQILDDLAAGGH
;
A
#
# COMPACT_ATOMS: atom_id res chain seq x y z
N MET A 1 11.23 12.40 -2.28
CA MET A 1 9.77 12.22 -2.09
C MET A 1 9.35 10.84 -2.56
N VAL A 2 8.47 10.13 -1.83
CA VAL A 2 7.93 8.84 -2.26
C VAL A 2 6.41 8.97 -2.38
N ALA A 3 5.81 8.44 -3.46
CA ALA A 3 4.39 8.62 -3.73
C ALA A 3 3.75 7.40 -4.43
N ASP A 4 2.44 7.23 -4.23
CA ASP A 4 1.66 6.18 -4.87
C ASP A 4 1.48 6.39 -6.39
N ALA A 5 1.17 5.30 -7.08
CA ALA A 5 0.91 5.28 -8.54
C ALA A 5 -0.23 6.21 -9.00
N GLY A 6 -1.09 6.68 -8.08
CA GLY A 6 -2.10 7.70 -8.36
C GLY A 6 -1.52 9.06 -8.76
N MET A 7 -0.31 9.36 -8.30
CA MET A 7 0.41 10.61 -8.61
C MET A 7 1.26 10.53 -9.89
N LEU A 8 1.33 9.37 -10.54
CA LEU A 8 2.12 9.15 -11.75
C LEU A 8 1.44 9.81 -12.97
N SER A 9 1.64 11.11 -13.14
CA SER A 9 1.37 11.81 -14.39
C SER A 9 2.62 12.54 -14.85
N ALA A 10 2.83 12.68 -16.17
CA ALA A 10 3.99 13.37 -16.69
C ALA A 10 4.08 14.82 -16.19
N ALA A 11 2.94 15.48 -16.01
CA ALA A 11 2.85 16.85 -15.50
C ALA A 11 3.26 16.95 -14.02
N ASN A 12 2.80 16.03 -13.18
CA ASN A 12 3.17 16.00 -11.76
C ASN A 12 4.67 15.74 -11.58
N LEU A 13 5.21 14.78 -12.36
CA LEU A 13 6.63 14.45 -12.27
C LEU A 13 7.50 15.63 -12.74
N LEU A 14 7.10 16.32 -13.81
CA LEU A 14 7.80 17.53 -14.28
C LEU A 14 7.75 18.62 -13.22
N ALA A 15 6.61 18.87 -12.59
CA ALA A 15 6.49 19.88 -11.53
C ALA A 15 7.39 19.56 -10.31
N LEU A 16 7.55 18.27 -9.97
CA LEU A 16 8.48 17.86 -8.92
C LEU A 16 9.94 18.10 -9.31
N GLU A 17 10.31 17.78 -10.57
CA GLU A 17 11.65 18.03 -11.11
C GLU A 17 11.98 19.54 -11.15
N ASP A 18 11.06 20.34 -11.66
CA ASP A 18 11.20 21.79 -11.74
C ASP A 18 11.32 22.44 -10.34
N ALA A 19 10.72 21.84 -9.32
CA ALA A 19 10.86 22.23 -7.91
C ALA A 19 12.11 21.63 -7.23
N GLY A 20 12.99 20.94 -7.95
CA GLY A 20 14.23 20.36 -7.44
C GLY A 20 14.06 19.11 -6.58
N PHE A 21 12.89 18.47 -6.60
CA PHE A 21 12.65 17.26 -5.81
C PHE A 21 13.14 16.00 -6.51
N ARG A 22 13.85 15.16 -5.75
CA ARG A 22 14.05 13.76 -6.10
C ARG A 22 12.83 12.94 -5.68
N PHE A 23 12.41 11.98 -6.51
CA PHE A 23 11.20 11.21 -6.24
C PHE A 23 11.31 9.73 -6.60
N ILE A 24 10.45 8.91 -5.97
CA ILE A 24 10.14 7.54 -6.32
C ILE A 24 8.61 7.43 -6.36
N VAL A 25 8.04 7.08 -7.52
CA VAL A 25 6.58 6.99 -7.70
C VAL A 25 6.23 5.61 -8.26
N GLY A 26 5.25 4.95 -7.66
CA GLY A 26 4.78 3.65 -8.15
C GLY A 26 4.25 3.73 -9.58
N SER A 27 4.62 2.77 -10.43
CA SER A 27 4.12 2.65 -11.79
C SER A 27 2.93 1.71 -11.86
N LYS A 28 1.89 2.09 -12.62
CA LYS A 28 0.78 1.19 -12.96
C LYS A 28 1.24 0.26 -14.09
N SER A 29 1.19 -1.05 -13.86
CA SER A 29 1.50 -2.09 -14.85
C SER A 29 0.29 -2.48 -15.73
N SER A 30 -0.71 -1.59 -15.88
CA SER A 30 -1.94 -1.90 -16.62
C SER A 30 -1.78 -2.03 -18.14
N LYS A 31 -0.72 -1.48 -18.70
CA LYS A 31 -0.32 -1.67 -20.11
C LYS A 31 1.08 -2.27 -20.09
N ALA A 32 1.34 -3.25 -20.98
CA ALA A 32 2.69 -3.79 -21.13
C ALA A 32 3.62 -2.63 -21.45
N PRO A 33 4.55 -2.30 -20.55
CA PRO A 33 5.46 -1.21 -20.81
C PRO A 33 6.36 -1.62 -21.96
N TYR A 34 6.48 -0.78 -22.97
CA TYR A 34 7.38 -1.02 -24.10
C TYR A 34 8.85 -1.18 -23.64
N ASP A 35 9.17 -0.57 -22.51
CA ASP A 35 10.47 -0.65 -21.87
C ASP A 35 10.83 -2.04 -21.32
N LEU A 36 9.86 -2.95 -21.17
CA LEU A 36 10.09 -4.36 -20.82
C LEU A 36 10.05 -5.30 -22.03
N ALA A 37 9.75 -4.79 -23.22
CA ALA A 37 9.55 -5.62 -24.41
C ALA A 37 10.79 -6.48 -24.74
N ASP A 38 11.97 -5.88 -24.66
CA ASP A 38 13.24 -6.57 -24.94
C ASP A 38 13.53 -7.69 -23.93
N HIS A 39 13.23 -7.46 -22.65
CA HIS A 39 13.39 -8.49 -21.63
C HIS A 39 12.42 -9.65 -21.87
N LEU A 40 11.15 -9.34 -22.08
CA LEU A 40 10.11 -10.34 -22.31
C LEU A 40 10.36 -11.14 -23.61
N GLN A 41 10.96 -10.51 -24.62
CA GLN A 41 11.33 -11.19 -25.86
C GLN A 41 12.49 -12.17 -25.66
N ARG A 42 13.51 -11.81 -24.87
CA ARG A 42 14.72 -12.62 -24.66
C ARG A 42 14.54 -13.70 -23.60
N HIS A 43 13.84 -13.41 -22.53
CA HIS A 43 13.75 -14.22 -21.31
C HIS A 43 12.31 -14.70 -21.00
N GLY A 44 11.32 -14.27 -21.79
CA GLY A 44 9.91 -14.53 -21.47
C GLY A 44 9.49 -13.86 -20.16
N ASN A 45 8.64 -14.55 -19.40
CA ASN A 45 8.20 -14.11 -18.08
C ASN A 45 8.84 -14.90 -16.92
N ALA A 46 10.04 -15.46 -17.15
CA ALA A 46 10.82 -16.15 -16.13
C ALA A 46 11.61 -15.12 -15.31
N PHE A 47 11.38 -15.09 -14.01
CA PHE A 47 12.02 -14.19 -13.04
C PHE A 47 12.32 -14.93 -11.75
N ASP A 48 13.39 -14.54 -11.09
CA ASP A 48 13.69 -14.93 -9.71
C ASP A 48 12.91 -14.05 -8.73
N ASP A 49 12.56 -14.60 -7.56
CA ASP A 49 11.87 -13.81 -6.54
C ASP A 49 12.76 -12.69 -6.00
N GLY A 50 12.24 -11.46 -6.05
CA GLY A 50 12.99 -10.25 -5.72
C GLY A 50 13.84 -9.69 -6.87
N GLN A 51 13.92 -10.34 -8.02
CA GLN A 51 14.70 -9.85 -9.16
C GLN A 51 14.28 -8.44 -9.55
N THR A 52 15.28 -7.57 -9.78
CA THR A 52 15.07 -6.20 -10.24
C THR A 52 15.59 -6.05 -11.67
N LEU A 53 14.90 -5.22 -12.45
CA LEU A 53 15.28 -4.79 -13.80
C LEU A 53 15.22 -3.29 -13.86
N GLU A 54 16.12 -2.69 -14.62
CA GLU A 54 16.13 -1.25 -14.84
C GLU A 54 15.90 -0.94 -16.31
N THR A 55 15.02 0.01 -16.55
CA THR A 55 14.67 0.48 -17.89
C THR A 55 14.57 1.99 -17.89
N THR A 56 14.56 2.58 -19.07
CA THR A 56 14.30 4.01 -19.25
C THR A 56 12.97 4.20 -19.98
N ARG A 57 12.15 5.13 -19.48
CA ARG A 57 10.87 5.45 -20.10
C ARG A 57 10.75 6.94 -20.36
N THR A 58 10.49 7.29 -21.60
CA THR A 58 10.13 8.67 -21.97
C THR A 58 8.70 8.97 -21.52
N MET A 59 8.53 10.01 -20.73
CA MET A 59 7.22 10.46 -20.22
C MET A 59 7.01 11.93 -20.55
N GLY A 60 5.79 12.26 -21.02
CA GLY A 60 5.44 13.59 -21.54
C GLY A 60 5.48 13.63 -23.06
N THR A 61 5.23 14.80 -23.63
CA THR A 61 5.20 15.03 -25.08
C THR A 61 5.95 16.30 -25.45
N GLY A 62 6.58 16.32 -26.64
CA GLY A 62 7.30 17.47 -27.17
C GLY A 62 8.39 17.97 -26.23
N LYS A 63 8.48 19.27 -26.02
CA LYS A 63 9.50 19.90 -25.16
C LYS A 63 9.42 19.51 -23.67
N LYS A 64 8.29 18.92 -23.25
CA LYS A 64 8.05 18.43 -21.88
C LYS A 64 8.35 16.94 -21.71
N ALA A 65 8.79 16.26 -22.77
CA ALA A 65 9.22 14.88 -22.69
C ALA A 65 10.53 14.79 -21.86
N ARG A 66 10.59 13.81 -20.97
CA ARG A 66 11.77 13.50 -20.16
C ARG A 66 11.92 12.00 -20.06
N ASP A 67 13.15 11.56 -20.19
CA ASP A 67 13.53 10.17 -19.93
C ASP A 67 13.69 9.99 -18.43
N ARG A 68 13.03 8.98 -17.90
CA ARG A 68 13.04 8.66 -16.47
C ARG A 68 13.41 7.19 -16.28
N ARG A 69 14.21 6.95 -15.29
CA ARG A 69 14.57 5.60 -14.85
C ARG A 69 13.34 4.91 -14.28
N VAL A 70 13.12 3.66 -14.66
CA VAL A 70 12.08 2.79 -14.11
C VAL A 70 12.75 1.55 -13.55
N VAL A 71 12.60 1.32 -12.28
CA VAL A 71 13.01 0.10 -11.60
C VAL A 71 11.82 -0.84 -11.57
N TRP A 72 11.96 -2.04 -12.08
CA TRP A 72 10.97 -3.10 -12.01
C TRP A 72 11.43 -4.15 -11.02
N GLN A 73 10.51 -4.62 -10.18
CA GLN A 73 10.75 -5.76 -9.32
C GLN A 73 9.69 -6.82 -9.57
N TRP A 74 10.14 -8.06 -9.72
CA TRP A 74 9.25 -9.21 -9.72
C TRP A 74 9.16 -9.82 -8.32
N SER A 75 7.96 -10.29 -7.92
CA SER A 75 7.74 -10.97 -6.66
C SER A 75 6.79 -12.14 -6.82
N PHE A 76 7.20 -13.30 -6.33
CA PHE A 76 6.40 -14.54 -6.37
C PHE A 76 5.07 -14.37 -5.61
N LYS A 77 5.07 -13.68 -4.48
CA LYS A 77 3.85 -13.39 -3.72
C LYS A 77 2.87 -12.57 -4.55
N ARG A 78 3.35 -11.53 -5.26
CA ARG A 78 2.54 -10.71 -6.17
C ARG A 78 2.08 -11.53 -7.36
N TYR A 79 2.96 -12.32 -7.97
CA TYR A 79 2.64 -13.19 -9.10
C TYR A 79 1.45 -14.11 -8.79
N ARG A 80 1.47 -14.81 -7.66
CA ARG A 80 0.36 -15.66 -7.24
C ARG A 80 -0.96 -14.91 -7.13
N HIS A 81 -0.94 -13.74 -6.50
CA HIS A 81 -2.12 -12.89 -6.36
C HIS A 81 -2.63 -12.38 -7.72
N ASP A 82 -1.73 -11.92 -8.58
CA ASP A 82 -2.07 -11.39 -9.90
C ASP A 82 -2.66 -12.48 -10.81
N ILE A 83 -2.06 -13.68 -10.82
CA ILE A 83 -2.57 -14.83 -11.60
C ILE A 83 -3.96 -15.25 -11.11
N GLN A 84 -4.20 -15.33 -9.81
CA GLN A 84 -5.53 -15.62 -9.27
C GLN A 84 -6.57 -14.58 -9.73
N ALA A 85 -6.21 -13.29 -9.67
CA ALA A 85 -7.08 -12.21 -10.13
C ALA A 85 -7.32 -12.26 -11.65
N ILE A 86 -6.30 -12.56 -12.45
CA ILE A 86 -6.40 -12.74 -13.91
C ILE A 86 -7.34 -13.91 -14.22
N ASN A 87 -7.14 -15.08 -13.62
CA ASN A 87 -7.97 -16.27 -13.86
C ASN A 87 -9.44 -16.00 -13.53
N ALA A 88 -9.74 -15.37 -12.39
CA ALA A 88 -11.10 -14.98 -12.04
C ALA A 88 -11.73 -13.97 -13.03
N MET A 89 -10.91 -13.09 -13.65
CA MET A 89 -11.40 -12.21 -14.72
C MET A 89 -11.62 -12.97 -16.03
N VAL A 90 -10.78 -13.95 -16.35
CA VAL A 90 -10.92 -14.80 -17.55
C VAL A 90 -12.20 -15.64 -17.45
N GLU A 91 -12.46 -16.28 -16.31
CA GLU A 91 -13.70 -17.03 -16.08
C GLU A 91 -14.95 -16.17 -16.29
N ARG A 92 -14.93 -14.92 -15.80
CA ARG A 92 -16.02 -13.98 -16.05
C ARG A 92 -16.16 -13.63 -17.52
N ALA A 93 -15.07 -13.38 -18.24
CA ALA A 93 -15.07 -13.10 -19.66
C ALA A 93 -15.60 -14.28 -20.48
N GLN A 94 -15.22 -15.50 -20.13
CA GLN A 94 -15.76 -16.74 -20.74
C GLN A 94 -17.27 -16.89 -20.52
N ALA A 95 -17.75 -16.59 -19.30
CA ALA A 95 -19.18 -16.64 -19.00
C ALA A 95 -19.98 -15.60 -19.81
N VAL A 96 -19.41 -14.42 -20.07
CA VAL A 96 -20.01 -13.40 -20.97
C VAL A 96 -20.00 -13.89 -22.41
N ALA A 97 -18.88 -14.42 -22.91
CA ALA A 97 -18.76 -14.94 -24.27
C ALA A 97 -19.72 -16.13 -24.52
N ALA A 98 -19.98 -16.95 -23.50
CA ALA A 98 -20.93 -18.06 -23.56
C ALA A 98 -22.41 -17.65 -23.36
N GLY A 99 -22.71 -16.36 -23.22
CA GLY A 99 -24.06 -15.86 -22.96
C GLY A 99 -24.63 -16.18 -21.56
N LYS A 100 -23.80 -16.76 -20.68
CA LYS A 100 -24.21 -17.13 -19.31
C LYS A 100 -24.23 -15.93 -18.35
N ARG A 101 -23.69 -14.81 -18.75
CA ARG A 101 -23.61 -13.58 -17.97
C ARG A 101 -23.87 -12.35 -18.83
N ALA A 102 -24.57 -11.36 -18.28
CA ALA A 102 -24.84 -10.10 -18.97
C ALA A 102 -23.54 -9.38 -19.36
N LEU A 103 -23.53 -8.81 -20.55
CA LEU A 103 -22.41 -8.02 -21.04
C LEU A 103 -22.20 -6.80 -20.13
N LYS A 104 -21.07 -6.76 -19.45
CA LYS A 104 -20.56 -5.62 -18.68
C LYS A 104 -19.19 -5.27 -19.21
N LYS A 105 -18.70 -4.07 -18.90
CA LYS A 105 -17.33 -3.65 -19.24
C LYS A 105 -16.32 -4.49 -18.43
N ASP A 106 -16.01 -5.67 -18.92
CA ASP A 106 -14.99 -6.56 -18.38
C ASP A 106 -13.67 -6.39 -19.16
N ARG A 107 -12.54 -6.46 -18.44
CA ARG A 107 -11.20 -6.18 -19.00
C ARG A 107 -10.83 -7.07 -20.18
N PHE A 108 -11.22 -8.34 -20.14
CA PHE A 108 -10.83 -9.37 -21.11
C PHE A 108 -11.95 -9.72 -22.09
N VAL A 109 -13.00 -8.91 -22.18
CA VAL A 109 -14.07 -9.08 -23.18
C VAL A 109 -13.81 -8.11 -24.31
N ARG A 110 -13.68 -8.63 -25.51
CA ARG A 110 -13.69 -7.90 -26.78
C ARG A 110 -15.05 -8.02 -27.44
N ILE A 111 -15.63 -6.91 -27.77
CA ILE A 111 -16.87 -6.86 -28.57
C ILE A 111 -16.47 -6.84 -30.03
N THR A 112 -16.86 -7.85 -30.78
CA THR A 112 -16.74 -7.90 -32.24
C THR A 112 -18.14 -7.73 -32.86
N ASP A 113 -18.21 -7.46 -34.15
CA ASP A 113 -19.49 -7.30 -34.85
C ASP A 113 -20.40 -8.53 -34.79
N ALA A 114 -19.84 -9.71 -34.50
CA ALA A 114 -20.57 -10.95 -34.42
C ALA A 114 -21.04 -11.32 -32.99
N ALA A 115 -20.17 -11.21 -32.00
CA ALA A 115 -20.47 -11.60 -30.61
C ALA A 115 -19.38 -11.14 -29.65
N PRO A 116 -19.65 -11.09 -28.32
CA PRO A 116 -18.62 -10.94 -27.30
C PRO A 116 -17.66 -12.13 -27.32
N ALA A 117 -16.37 -11.88 -27.29
CA ALA A 117 -15.32 -12.89 -27.24
C ALA A 117 -14.27 -12.57 -26.18
N VAL A 118 -13.53 -13.59 -25.72
CA VAL A 118 -12.39 -13.38 -24.83
C VAL A 118 -11.20 -12.84 -25.63
N ASP A 119 -10.60 -11.76 -25.14
CA ASP A 119 -9.36 -11.19 -25.69
C ASP A 119 -8.14 -11.92 -25.10
N TRP A 120 -7.78 -13.03 -25.73
CA TRP A 120 -6.65 -13.87 -25.29
C TRP A 120 -5.30 -13.17 -25.41
N ASP A 121 -5.14 -12.24 -26.35
CA ASP A 121 -3.90 -11.47 -26.47
C ASP A 121 -3.73 -10.53 -25.27
N LEU A 122 -4.83 -9.93 -24.81
CA LEU A 122 -4.82 -9.09 -23.62
C LEU A 122 -4.60 -9.94 -22.35
N VAL A 123 -5.15 -11.15 -22.29
CA VAL A 123 -4.91 -12.12 -21.19
C VAL A 123 -3.43 -12.48 -21.14
N LYS A 124 -2.83 -12.89 -22.27
CA LYS A 124 -1.40 -13.26 -22.35
C LYS A 124 -0.49 -12.09 -21.92
N ARG A 125 -0.79 -10.87 -22.39
CA ARG A 125 -0.07 -9.67 -21.94
C ARG A 125 -0.18 -9.43 -20.44
N ALA A 126 -1.35 -9.64 -19.86
CA ALA A 126 -1.55 -9.52 -18.43
C ALA A 126 -0.78 -10.58 -17.64
N GLN A 127 -0.76 -11.83 -18.11
CA GLN A 127 0.01 -12.92 -17.51
C GLN A 127 1.52 -12.66 -17.55
N ASN A 128 2.04 -12.13 -18.66
CA ASN A 128 3.46 -11.78 -18.79
C ASN A 128 3.90 -10.69 -17.81
N LEU A 129 2.98 -9.85 -17.36
CA LEU A 129 3.25 -8.79 -16.39
C LEU A 129 2.93 -9.18 -14.94
N ALA A 130 2.40 -10.40 -14.72
CA ALA A 130 2.07 -10.86 -13.39
C ALA A 130 3.34 -10.94 -12.51
N GLY A 131 3.23 -10.44 -11.29
CA GLY A 131 4.34 -10.37 -10.34
C GLY A 131 5.21 -9.12 -10.45
N LEU A 132 5.16 -8.37 -11.57
CA LEU A 132 5.96 -7.18 -11.78
C LEU A 132 5.33 -5.93 -11.14
N LYS A 133 6.15 -5.12 -10.51
CA LYS A 133 5.83 -3.77 -10.02
C LYS A 133 6.92 -2.81 -10.46
N GLY A 134 6.53 -1.72 -11.09
CA GLY A 134 7.45 -0.68 -11.53
C GLY A 134 7.48 0.52 -10.58
N TYR A 135 8.62 1.20 -10.54
CA TYR A 135 8.87 2.42 -9.76
C TYR A 135 9.60 3.41 -10.66
N VAL A 136 9.00 4.56 -10.90
CA VAL A 136 9.59 5.64 -11.71
C VAL A 136 10.35 6.58 -10.78
N THR A 137 11.57 6.92 -11.15
CA THR A 137 12.43 7.81 -10.37
C THR A 137 13.25 8.73 -11.28
N ASN A 138 13.65 9.88 -10.76
CA ASN A 138 14.68 10.77 -11.32
C ASN A 138 16.01 10.69 -10.56
N ILE A 139 16.19 9.66 -9.74
CA ILE A 139 17.43 9.41 -9.00
C ILE A 139 18.29 8.47 -9.84
N ASP A 140 19.53 8.88 -10.09
CA ASP A 140 20.47 8.10 -10.86
C ASP A 140 20.88 6.80 -10.16
N ALA A 141 21.33 5.78 -10.92
CA ALA A 141 21.63 4.46 -10.39
C ALA A 141 22.87 4.44 -9.47
N ASP A 142 23.82 5.33 -9.72
CA ASP A 142 25.02 5.54 -8.89
C ASP A 142 24.71 6.20 -7.54
N VAL A 143 23.59 6.95 -7.46
CA VAL A 143 23.11 7.59 -6.21
C VAL A 143 22.23 6.64 -5.41
N LEU A 144 21.38 5.85 -6.07
CA LEU A 144 20.46 4.92 -5.42
C LEU A 144 20.24 3.68 -6.29
N ALA A 145 20.79 2.55 -5.86
CA ALA A 145 20.62 1.26 -6.53
C ALA A 145 19.15 0.83 -6.61
N GLY A 146 18.79 -0.04 -7.56
CA GLY A 146 17.41 -0.41 -7.83
C GLY A 146 16.69 -1.09 -6.66
N ASP A 147 17.39 -1.95 -5.92
CA ASP A 147 16.89 -2.60 -4.71
C ASP A 147 16.56 -1.59 -3.59
N HIS A 148 17.40 -0.56 -3.44
CA HIS A 148 17.16 0.54 -2.51
C HIS A 148 15.98 1.42 -2.94
N VAL A 149 15.74 1.62 -4.25
CA VAL A 149 14.52 2.28 -4.76
C VAL A 149 13.28 1.52 -4.31
N VAL A 150 13.29 0.19 -4.43
CA VAL A 150 12.19 -0.67 -4.01
C VAL A 150 11.97 -0.60 -2.51
N THR A 151 13.05 -0.68 -1.71
CA THR A 151 13.00 -0.60 -0.25
C THR A 151 12.43 0.75 0.20
N ALA A 152 12.95 1.85 -0.33
CA ALA A 152 12.46 3.19 -0.02
C ALA A 152 10.98 3.40 -0.41
N TYR A 153 10.51 2.76 -1.48
CA TYR A 153 9.09 2.78 -1.81
C TYR A 153 8.26 1.96 -0.80
N HIS A 154 8.78 0.84 -0.33
CA HIS A 154 8.07 0.02 0.66
C HIS A 154 7.91 0.74 2.00
N ASP A 155 8.78 1.67 2.35
CA ASP A 155 8.63 2.51 3.54
C ASP A 155 7.36 3.39 3.48
N LEU A 156 6.85 3.71 2.28
CA LEU A 156 5.57 4.38 2.10
C LEU A 156 4.41 3.58 2.73
N TYR A 157 4.50 2.24 2.75
CA TYR A 157 3.52 1.39 3.44
C TYR A 157 3.36 1.74 4.92
N GLN A 158 4.44 2.14 5.59
CA GLN A 158 4.40 2.57 6.99
C GLN A 158 3.54 3.82 7.16
N VAL A 159 3.65 4.77 6.21
CA VAL A 159 2.83 5.99 6.19
C VAL A 159 1.37 5.64 5.89
N GLU A 160 1.12 4.82 4.86
CA GLU A 160 -0.24 4.36 4.54
C GLU A 160 -0.90 3.61 5.70
N ARG A 161 -0.14 2.76 6.39
CA ARG A 161 -0.60 2.05 7.59
C ARG A 161 -0.97 3.02 8.70
N SER A 162 -0.19 4.09 8.88
CA SER A 162 -0.49 5.15 9.85
C SER A 162 -1.78 5.89 9.49
N PHE A 163 -1.96 6.28 8.22
CA PHE A 163 -3.20 6.90 7.75
C PHE A 163 -4.42 5.97 7.87
N ARG A 164 -4.24 4.68 7.64
CA ARG A 164 -5.32 3.70 7.84
C ARG A 164 -5.71 3.63 9.30
N MET A 165 -4.73 3.53 10.20
CA MET A 165 -4.94 3.48 11.63
C MET A 165 -5.67 4.74 12.14
N THR A 166 -5.31 5.93 11.67
CA THR A 166 -6.03 7.16 12.04
C THR A 166 -7.49 7.14 11.60
N LYS A 167 -7.79 6.57 10.43
CA LYS A 167 -9.17 6.50 9.91
C LYS A 167 -10.03 5.46 10.62
N THR A 168 -9.46 4.28 10.92
CA THR A 168 -10.22 3.12 11.41
C THR A 168 -10.14 2.97 12.91
N ASP A 169 -8.93 2.97 13.49
CA ASP A 169 -8.71 2.65 14.88
C ASP A 169 -8.88 3.88 15.79
N LEU A 170 -8.44 5.05 15.32
CA LEU A 170 -8.51 6.30 16.06
C LEU A 170 -9.75 7.14 15.71
N ALA A 171 -10.59 6.67 14.78
CA ALA A 171 -11.81 7.34 14.36
C ALA A 171 -11.63 8.85 14.05
N ALA A 172 -10.50 9.22 13.42
CA ALA A 172 -10.18 10.61 13.08
C ALA A 172 -11.17 11.24 12.08
N ARG A 173 -12.05 10.43 11.50
CA ARG A 173 -13.11 10.87 10.58
C ARG A 173 -14.45 10.25 10.98
N PRO A 174 -15.58 10.97 10.79
CA PRO A 174 -15.69 12.34 10.28
C PRO A 174 -15.24 13.38 11.33
N VAL A 175 -14.70 14.53 10.85
CA VAL A 175 -14.42 15.69 11.71
C VAL A 175 -15.69 16.50 11.82
N PHE A 176 -16.30 16.54 12.99
CA PHE A 176 -17.55 17.27 13.25
C PHE A 176 -17.34 18.75 13.63
N HIS A 177 -16.11 19.13 13.90
CA HIS A 177 -15.74 20.49 14.28
C HIS A 177 -15.74 21.43 13.07
N ARG A 178 -16.19 22.67 13.26
CA ARG A 178 -16.24 23.71 12.23
C ARG A 178 -15.28 24.86 12.49
N LEU A 179 -14.91 25.10 13.75
CA LEU A 179 -13.96 26.14 14.14
C LEU A 179 -12.53 25.61 13.93
N ARG A 180 -11.66 26.48 13.43
CA ARG A 180 -10.27 26.15 13.14
C ARG A 180 -9.54 25.56 14.35
N ASP A 181 -9.63 26.24 15.49
CA ASP A 181 -8.95 25.82 16.73
C ASP A 181 -9.43 24.44 17.19
N SER A 182 -10.73 24.16 17.06
CA SER A 182 -11.30 22.85 17.39
C SER A 182 -10.84 21.75 16.41
N ILE A 183 -10.64 22.09 15.13
CA ILE A 183 -10.08 21.17 14.13
C ILE A 183 -8.60 20.90 14.43
N GLU A 184 -7.82 21.93 14.73
CA GLU A 184 -6.41 21.80 15.09
C GLU A 184 -6.21 21.00 16.37
N ALA A 185 -7.02 21.25 17.41
CA ALA A 185 -7.02 20.46 18.65
C ALA A 185 -7.36 18.98 18.39
N HIS A 186 -8.40 18.70 17.59
CA HIS A 186 -8.78 17.35 17.20
C HIS A 186 -7.64 16.63 16.48
N LEU A 187 -7.02 17.29 15.48
CA LEU A 187 -5.90 16.71 14.72
C LEU A 187 -4.67 16.48 15.62
N THR A 188 -4.38 17.40 16.52
CA THR A 188 -3.28 17.25 17.50
C THR A 188 -3.48 16.02 18.38
N ILE A 189 -4.68 15.81 18.90
CA ILE A 189 -5.04 14.62 19.70
C ILE A 189 -4.88 13.35 18.86
N VAL A 190 -5.36 13.36 17.61
CA VAL A 190 -5.23 12.22 16.69
C VAL A 190 -3.77 11.90 16.40
N PHE A 191 -2.92 12.89 16.14
CA PHE A 191 -1.49 12.67 15.90
C PHE A 191 -0.76 12.18 17.15
N ALA A 192 -1.07 12.71 18.32
CA ALA A 192 -0.52 12.22 19.58
C ALA A 192 -0.93 10.75 19.83
N ALA A 193 -2.21 10.43 19.64
CA ALA A 193 -2.70 9.06 19.75
C ALA A 193 -2.06 8.13 18.72
N LEU A 194 -1.81 8.60 17.50
CA LEU A 194 -1.09 7.84 16.47
C LEU A 194 0.35 7.56 16.90
N ALA A 195 1.06 8.55 17.40
CA ALA A 195 2.45 8.39 17.88
C ALA A 195 2.55 7.36 19.01
N VAL A 196 1.69 7.49 20.04
CA VAL A 196 1.60 6.53 21.15
C VAL A 196 1.25 5.12 20.65
N SER A 197 0.28 5.01 19.74
CA SER A 197 -0.13 3.72 19.18
C SER A 197 0.99 3.06 18.39
N ARG A 198 1.77 3.82 17.63
CA ARG A 198 2.92 3.32 16.86
C ARG A 198 4.03 2.82 17.78
N GLU A 199 4.34 3.59 18.81
CA GLU A 199 5.31 3.21 19.83
C GLU A 199 4.89 1.92 20.57
N ALA A 200 3.63 1.84 20.99
CA ALA A 200 3.11 0.63 21.63
C ALA A 200 3.19 -0.60 20.72
N GLN A 201 2.88 -0.44 19.42
CA GLN A 201 3.02 -1.52 18.44
C GLN A 201 4.49 -1.92 18.21
N ALA A 202 5.41 -0.96 18.20
CA ALA A 202 6.83 -1.23 18.01
C ALA A 202 7.41 -2.04 19.18
N ARG A 203 7.04 -1.68 20.41
CA ARG A 203 7.52 -2.36 21.62
C ARG A 203 6.95 -3.77 21.78
N THR A 204 5.65 -3.93 21.54
CA THR A 204 4.94 -5.20 21.80
C THR A 204 4.87 -6.15 20.61
N GLY A 205 5.14 -5.68 19.39
CA GLY A 205 4.89 -6.44 18.15
C GLY A 205 3.41 -6.71 17.85
N LEU A 206 2.49 -6.20 18.69
CA LEU A 206 1.05 -6.45 18.57
C LEU A 206 0.32 -5.30 17.86
N SER A 207 -0.85 -5.58 17.29
CA SER A 207 -1.72 -4.53 16.78
C SER A 207 -2.33 -3.71 17.92
N ILE A 208 -2.57 -2.40 17.70
CA ILE A 208 -3.17 -1.52 18.73
C ILE A 208 -4.52 -2.05 19.21
N ASN A 209 -5.33 -2.60 18.31
CA ASN A 209 -6.60 -3.25 18.67
C ASN A 209 -6.41 -4.41 19.64
N LYS A 210 -5.38 -5.24 19.45
CA LYS A 210 -5.05 -6.36 20.35
C LYS A 210 -4.63 -5.83 21.72
N ILE A 211 -3.76 -4.82 21.74
CA ILE A 211 -3.27 -4.18 22.99
C ILE A 211 -4.48 -3.63 23.77
N VAL A 212 -5.28 -2.77 23.14
CA VAL A 212 -6.45 -2.13 23.77
C VAL A 212 -7.45 -3.20 24.24
N LYS A 213 -7.77 -4.19 23.42
CA LYS A 213 -8.72 -5.26 23.79
C LYS A 213 -8.24 -6.08 24.98
N THR A 214 -6.94 -6.29 25.11
CA THR A 214 -6.35 -7.06 26.22
C THR A 214 -6.26 -6.23 27.50
N LEU A 215 -5.92 -4.95 27.41
CA LEU A 215 -5.75 -4.08 28.59
C LEU A 215 -7.04 -3.43 29.09
N ARG A 216 -8.02 -3.17 28.21
CA ARG A 216 -9.28 -2.48 28.54
C ARG A 216 -10.08 -3.13 29.68
N PRO A 217 -10.10 -4.45 29.86
CA PRO A 217 -10.77 -5.09 31.01
C PRO A 217 -10.09 -4.85 32.36
N LEU A 218 -8.82 -4.41 32.38
CA LEU A 218 -8.10 -4.14 33.63
C LEU A 218 -8.63 -2.83 34.22
N ARG A 219 -9.50 -2.94 35.20
CA ARG A 219 -10.11 -1.81 35.90
C ARG A 219 -9.98 -1.99 37.40
N THR A 220 -9.53 -0.96 38.07
CA THR A 220 -9.59 -0.84 39.51
C THR A 220 -11.01 -0.50 39.92
N ALA A 221 -11.56 -1.16 40.89
CA ALA A 221 -12.89 -0.87 41.45
C ALA A 221 -12.72 -0.29 42.86
N THR A 222 -13.24 0.92 43.07
CA THR A 222 -13.29 1.52 44.41
C THR A 222 -14.71 1.40 44.93
N ILE A 223 -14.86 0.70 46.08
CA ILE A 223 -16.12 0.48 46.74
C ILE A 223 -16.14 1.37 48.01
N THR A 224 -17.15 2.20 48.16
CA THR A 224 -17.34 3.03 49.34
C THR A 224 -18.33 2.36 50.26
N LEU A 225 -17.91 2.00 51.47
CA LEU A 225 -18.74 1.44 52.52
C LEU A 225 -18.78 2.43 53.71
N GLY A 226 -19.85 3.20 53.80
CA GLY A 226 -19.94 4.27 54.78
C GLY A 226 -18.87 5.34 54.57
N ARG A 227 -17.91 5.46 55.52
CA ARG A 227 -16.78 6.41 55.45
C ARG A 227 -15.48 5.76 54.95
N GLN A 228 -15.50 4.46 54.67
CA GLN A 228 -14.32 3.75 54.22
C GLN A 228 -14.36 3.50 52.73
N GLN A 229 -13.20 3.65 52.07
CA GLN A 229 -13.02 3.31 50.67
C GLN A 229 -12.09 2.09 50.58
N ILE A 230 -12.55 1.06 49.91
CA ILE A 230 -11.78 -0.15 49.62
C ILE A 230 -11.52 -0.20 48.14
N THR A 231 -10.24 -0.21 47.72
CA THR A 231 -9.86 -0.32 46.33
C THR A 231 -9.46 -1.77 46.04
N ALA A 232 -10.16 -2.38 45.09
CA ALA A 232 -9.88 -3.71 44.59
C ALA A 232 -9.06 -3.59 43.29
N GLU A 233 -7.84 -4.12 43.31
CA GLU A 233 -6.97 -4.19 42.14
C GLU A 233 -7.44 -5.30 41.19
N PRO A 234 -7.30 -5.11 39.86
CA PRO A 234 -7.69 -6.12 38.90
C PRO A 234 -6.70 -7.30 38.93
N ARG A 235 -7.22 -8.52 38.76
CA ARG A 235 -6.36 -9.66 38.46
C ARG A 235 -5.77 -9.49 37.04
N ILE A 236 -4.46 -9.38 36.94
CA ILE A 236 -3.75 -9.18 35.67
C ILE A 236 -3.47 -10.54 35.04
N PRO A 237 -4.12 -10.92 33.93
CA PRO A 237 -3.81 -12.16 33.17
C PRO A 237 -2.38 -12.12 32.60
N THR A 238 -1.78 -13.28 32.36
CA THR A 238 -0.40 -13.39 31.83
C THR A 238 -0.19 -12.60 30.54
N ALA A 239 -1.15 -12.68 29.61
CA ALA A 239 -1.08 -11.94 28.34
C ALA A 239 -1.09 -10.41 28.53
N ALA A 240 -1.81 -9.90 29.53
CA ALA A 240 -1.82 -8.49 29.84
C ALA A 240 -0.54 -8.04 30.54
N ARG A 241 0.01 -8.89 31.43
CA ARG A 241 1.29 -8.65 32.09
C ARG A 241 2.41 -8.54 31.09
N GLN A 242 2.51 -9.47 30.13
CA GLN A 242 3.52 -9.41 29.07
C GLN A 242 3.47 -8.07 28.29
N ILE A 243 2.26 -7.61 27.93
CA ILE A 243 2.12 -6.32 27.24
C ILE A 243 2.60 -5.15 28.12
N LEU A 244 2.27 -5.17 29.43
CA LEU A 244 2.71 -4.12 30.35
C LEU A 244 4.23 -4.12 30.52
N ASP A 245 4.84 -5.29 30.61
CA ASP A 245 6.29 -5.46 30.74
C ASP A 245 7.01 -4.98 29.46
N ASP A 246 6.52 -5.35 28.27
CA ASP A 246 7.05 -4.90 26.98
C ASP A 246 6.95 -3.37 26.80
N LEU A 247 5.86 -2.77 27.27
CA LEU A 247 5.68 -1.32 27.24
C LEU A 247 6.60 -0.59 28.23
N ALA A 248 6.91 -1.21 29.40
CA ALA A 248 7.77 -0.65 30.41
C ALA A 248 9.26 -0.78 30.05
N ALA A 249 9.67 -1.86 29.39
CA ALA A 249 11.07 -2.15 29.05
C ALA A 249 11.74 -1.13 28.11
N GLY A 250 11.00 -0.28 27.44
CA GLY A 250 11.51 0.74 26.50
C GLY A 250 11.66 2.15 27.07
N GLY A 251 11.56 2.33 28.38
CA GLY A 251 11.62 3.64 29.06
C GLY A 251 13.03 3.98 29.61
N HIS A 252 14.04 4.08 28.71
CA HIS A 252 15.35 4.69 29.03
C HIS A 252 15.80 5.58 27.88
#